data_e203955cc1965f15912b4c855ca6ddd1
#
_entry.id   e203955cc1965f15912b4c855ca6ddd1
#
_cell.length_a   1.000
_cell.length_b   1.000
_cell.length_c   1.000
_cell.angle_alpha   90.00
_cell.angle_beta   90.00
_cell.angle_gamma   90.00
#
_symmetry.space_group_name_H-M   'P 1'
#
loop_
_entity.id
_entity.type
_entity.pdbx_description
1 polymer ?
#
loop_
_entity_poly.entity_id
_entity_poly.type
_entity_poly.pdbx_seq_one_letter_code
_entity_poly.pdbx_strand_id
1 'polypeptide(L)'
;MIPPRAFTLSIVYCPPGQGNAAHTHEVEEIFFVLQGYLSVFIEDETGRRLTRKLGPWECIACPAGVIHGYHNDSLAPVYVQIMLGRGKPETMGYADEELYKRRGDHLKPDAA
;
A
#
# COMPACT_ATOMS: atom_id res chain seq x y z
N MET A 1 1.91 -10.74 -23.16
CA MET A 1 1.17 -10.41 -21.94
C MET A 1 0.07 -9.42 -22.25
N ILE A 2 -1.11 -9.66 -21.72
CA ILE A 2 -2.23 -8.75 -21.91
C ILE A 2 -2.31 -7.86 -20.66
N PRO A 3 -2.12 -6.54 -20.78
CA PRO A 3 -2.17 -5.68 -19.60
C PRO A 3 -3.59 -5.59 -19.05
N PRO A 4 -3.73 -5.49 -17.73
CA PRO A 4 -5.04 -5.33 -17.11
C PRO A 4 -5.65 -3.97 -17.46
N ARG A 5 -6.98 -3.93 -17.55
CA ARG A 5 -7.70 -2.69 -17.87
C ARG A 5 -8.42 -2.10 -16.67
N ALA A 6 -8.89 -2.95 -15.78
CA ALA A 6 -9.72 -2.52 -14.66
C ALA A 6 -8.91 -2.32 -13.37
N PHE A 7 -7.78 -2.96 -13.26
CA PHE A 7 -6.93 -2.89 -12.07
C PHE A 7 -5.50 -3.26 -12.41
N THR A 8 -4.58 -2.94 -11.49
CA THR A 8 -3.21 -3.44 -11.55
C THR A 8 -3.00 -4.41 -10.41
N LEU A 9 -2.10 -5.33 -10.61
CA LEU A 9 -1.76 -6.35 -9.63
C LEU A 9 -0.25 -6.42 -9.49
N SER A 10 0.23 -6.44 -8.25
CA SER A 10 1.65 -6.61 -7.96
C SER A 10 1.83 -7.48 -6.73
N ILE A 11 2.99 -8.08 -6.62
CA ILE A 11 3.40 -8.76 -5.40
C ILE A 11 4.63 -8.05 -4.89
N VAL A 12 4.57 -7.62 -3.63
CA VAL A 12 5.62 -6.82 -3.02
C VAL A 12 6.27 -7.64 -1.92
N TYR A 13 7.59 -7.61 -1.91
CA TYR A 13 8.39 -8.13 -0.82
C TYR A 13 8.68 -7.00 0.14
N CYS A 14 8.28 -7.16 1.40
CA CYS A 14 8.47 -6.15 2.42
C CYS A 14 9.34 -6.70 3.54
N PRO A 15 10.62 -6.32 3.60
CA PRO A 15 11.51 -6.77 4.67
C PRO A 15 11.06 -6.27 6.04
N PRO A 16 11.55 -6.91 7.12
CA PRO A 16 11.27 -6.42 8.47
C PRO A 16 11.70 -4.96 8.63
N GLY A 17 10.88 -4.19 9.32
CA GLY A 17 11.17 -2.78 9.61
C GLY A 17 10.86 -1.83 8.48
N GLN A 18 10.36 -2.31 7.36
CA GLN A 18 10.04 -1.45 6.21
C GLN A 18 8.54 -1.37 5.98
N GLY A 19 8.16 -0.40 5.17
CA GLY A 19 6.77 -0.16 4.86
C GLY A 19 6.63 0.96 3.85
N ASN A 20 5.43 1.48 3.74
CA ASN A 20 5.14 2.58 2.84
C ASN A 20 4.60 3.77 3.61
N ALA A 21 4.93 4.96 3.15
CA ALA A 21 4.47 6.19 3.79
C ALA A 21 2.96 6.34 3.65
N ALA A 22 2.37 7.08 4.57
CA ALA A 22 0.96 7.42 4.50
C ALA A 22 0.68 8.18 3.20
N HIS A 23 -0.27 7.69 2.43
CA HIS A 23 -0.57 8.22 1.11
C HIS A 23 -2.03 7.98 0.75
N THR A 24 -2.46 8.59 -0.33
CA THR A 24 -3.81 8.39 -0.86
C THR A 24 -3.73 8.04 -2.35
N HIS A 25 -4.77 7.37 -2.81
CA HIS A 25 -5.02 7.13 -4.23
C HIS A 25 -6.43 7.57 -4.56
N GLU A 26 -6.65 7.93 -5.80
CA GLU A 26 -8.00 8.20 -6.30
C GLU A 26 -8.76 6.91 -6.62
N VAL A 27 -8.14 5.77 -6.35
CA VAL A 27 -8.69 4.45 -6.64
C VAL A 27 -8.61 3.59 -5.39
N GLU A 28 -9.45 2.56 -5.36
CA GLU A 28 -9.41 1.59 -4.28
C GLU A 28 -8.15 0.73 -4.37
N GLU A 29 -7.60 0.39 -3.21
CA GLU A 29 -6.43 -0.48 -3.12
C GLU A 29 -6.73 -1.63 -2.17
N ILE A 30 -6.31 -2.83 -2.55
CA ILE A 30 -6.51 -4.03 -1.74
C ILE A 30 -5.14 -4.61 -1.40
N PHE A 31 -4.94 -4.91 -0.13
CA PHE A 31 -3.77 -5.63 0.35
C PHE A 31 -4.19 -7.05 0.73
N PHE A 32 -3.54 -8.02 0.13
CA PHE A 32 -3.76 -9.43 0.43
C PHE A 32 -2.44 -10.06 0.84
N VAL A 33 -2.32 -10.46 2.10
CA VAL A 33 -1.07 -11.00 2.63
C VAL A 33 -0.93 -12.45 2.19
N LEU A 34 0.19 -12.76 1.57
CA LEU A 34 0.52 -14.13 1.13
C LEU A 34 1.34 -14.85 2.19
N GLN A 35 2.25 -14.14 2.82
CA GLN A 35 3.15 -14.72 3.81
C GLN A 35 3.60 -13.63 4.78
N GLY A 36 3.67 -13.95 6.07
CA GLY A 36 4.10 -13.01 7.09
C GLY A 36 2.94 -12.23 7.68
N TYR A 37 3.25 -11.20 8.44
CA TYR A 37 2.27 -10.37 9.14
C TYR A 37 2.54 -8.91 8.83
N LEU A 38 1.54 -8.23 8.32
CA LEU A 38 1.64 -6.84 7.88
C LEU A 38 0.68 -5.97 8.65
N SER A 39 1.17 -4.86 9.18
CA SER A 39 0.30 -3.86 9.80
C SER A 39 -0.14 -2.87 8.73
N VAL A 40 -1.44 -2.70 8.57
CA VAL A 40 -2.03 -1.76 7.61
C VAL A 40 -2.83 -0.75 8.40
N PHE A 41 -2.70 0.52 8.07
CA PHE A 41 -3.45 1.57 8.73
C PHE A 41 -4.23 2.41 7.73
N ILE A 42 -5.34 2.94 8.22
CA ILE A 42 -6.22 3.85 7.50
C ILE A 42 -6.46 5.04 8.42
N GLU A 43 -6.44 6.26 7.88
CA GLU A 43 -6.80 7.45 8.62
C GLU A 43 -8.16 7.95 8.17
N ASP A 44 -9.01 8.30 9.14
CA ASP A 44 -10.30 8.89 8.83
C ASP A 44 -10.18 10.43 8.67
N GLU A 45 -11.30 11.07 8.41
CA GLU A 45 -11.35 12.51 8.16
C GLU A 45 -10.90 13.34 9.35
N THR A 46 -10.96 12.79 10.54
CA THR A 46 -10.55 13.49 11.76
C THR A 46 -9.08 13.28 12.09
N GLY A 47 -8.38 12.51 11.26
CA GLY A 47 -6.98 12.15 11.52
C GLY A 47 -6.81 10.96 12.44
N ARG A 48 -7.90 10.32 12.82
CA ARG A 48 -7.84 9.13 13.66
C ARG A 48 -7.38 7.95 12.83
N ARG A 49 -6.36 7.26 13.33
CA ARG A 49 -5.77 6.13 12.63
C ARG A 49 -6.30 4.81 13.17
N LEU A 50 -6.73 3.97 12.25
CA LEU A 50 -7.15 2.61 12.55
C LEU A 50 -6.13 1.65 11.95
N THR A 51 -5.55 0.80 12.79
CA THR A 51 -4.52 -0.15 12.35
C THR A 51 -5.05 -1.56 12.50
N ARG A 52 -4.73 -2.39 11.51
CA ARG A 52 -5.03 -3.83 11.53
C ARG A 52 -3.78 -4.61 11.16
N LYS A 53 -3.53 -5.67 11.89
CA LYS A 53 -2.46 -6.61 11.56
C LYS A 53 -3.07 -7.75 10.74
N LEU A 54 -2.57 -7.93 9.54
CA LEU A 54 -3.01 -8.96 8.63
C LEU A 54 -2.02 -10.10 8.63
N GLY A 55 -2.52 -11.31 8.76
CA GLY A 55 -1.72 -12.52 8.59
C GLY A 55 -1.98 -13.14 7.21
N PRO A 56 -1.35 -14.30 6.95
CA PRO A 56 -1.51 -14.98 5.66
C PRO A 56 -2.97 -15.23 5.31
N TRP A 57 -3.31 -14.97 4.05
CA TRP A 57 -4.63 -15.17 3.48
C TRP A 57 -5.70 -14.21 4.01
N GLU A 58 -5.27 -13.13 4.66
CA GLU A 58 -6.15 -12.05 5.07
C GLU A 58 -5.96 -10.85 4.15
N CYS A 59 -7.01 -10.08 3.97
CA CYS A 59 -6.94 -8.91 3.11
C CYS A 59 -7.75 -7.76 3.69
N ILE A 60 -7.44 -6.56 3.20
CA ILE A 60 -8.17 -5.36 3.55
C ILE A 60 -8.27 -4.48 2.31
N ALA A 61 -9.41 -3.82 2.15
CA ALA A 61 -9.61 -2.85 1.10
C ALA A 61 -9.48 -1.45 1.68
N CYS A 62 -8.68 -0.63 1.03
CA CYS A 62 -8.52 0.78 1.38
C CYS A 62 -9.34 1.58 0.37
N PRO A 63 -10.41 2.25 0.80
CA PRO A 63 -11.25 3.01 -0.12
C PRO A 63 -10.50 4.12 -0.83
N ALA A 64 -11.00 4.52 -1.99
CA ALA A 64 -10.45 5.64 -2.73
C ALA A 64 -10.48 6.91 -1.87
N GLY A 65 -9.42 7.68 -1.96
CA GLY A 65 -9.33 8.96 -1.27
C GLY A 65 -8.98 8.88 0.21
N VAL A 66 -8.87 7.69 0.77
CA VAL A 66 -8.56 7.52 2.20
C VAL A 66 -7.06 7.40 2.38
N ILE A 67 -6.52 8.11 3.37
CA ILE A 67 -5.11 8.03 3.71
C ILE A 67 -4.83 6.66 4.31
N HIS A 68 -3.84 5.96 3.79
CA HIS A 68 -3.47 4.64 4.27
C HIS A 68 -1.98 4.38 4.08
N GLY A 69 -1.52 3.29 4.68
CA GLY A 69 -0.16 2.85 4.53
C GLY A 69 0.02 1.49 5.20
N TYR A 70 1.23 0.96 5.14
CA TYR A 70 1.52 -0.32 5.76
C TYR A 70 2.95 -0.34 6.29
N HIS A 71 3.19 -1.26 7.21
CA HIS A 71 4.50 -1.43 7.81
C HIS A 71 4.67 -2.87 8.25
N ASN A 72 5.85 -3.42 7.99
CA ASN A 72 6.21 -4.72 8.53
C ASN A 72 6.97 -4.52 9.84
N ASP A 73 6.25 -4.59 10.94
CA ASP A 73 6.84 -4.46 12.28
C ASP A 73 7.17 -5.82 12.90
N SER A 74 7.16 -6.87 12.09
CA SER A 74 7.55 -8.21 12.53
C SER A 74 9.04 -8.45 12.27
N LEU A 75 9.52 -9.63 12.65
CA LEU A 75 10.92 -10.02 12.47
C LEU A 75 11.13 -10.86 11.20
N ALA A 76 10.09 -11.09 10.43
CA ALA A 76 10.13 -11.92 9.23
C ALA A 76 9.66 -11.11 8.02
N PRO A 77 10.11 -11.46 6.81
CA PRO A 77 9.64 -10.76 5.62
C PRO A 77 8.16 -11.03 5.35
N VAL A 78 7.53 -10.10 4.67
CA VAL A 78 6.14 -10.20 4.26
C VAL A 78 6.06 -10.18 2.74
N TYR A 79 5.26 -11.07 2.19
CA TYR A 79 4.86 -11.02 0.79
C TYR A 79 3.39 -10.60 0.76
N VAL A 80 3.12 -9.51 0.07
CA VAL A 80 1.78 -8.97 -0.01
C VAL A 80 1.41 -8.74 -1.47
N GLN A 81 0.22 -9.18 -1.83
CA GLN A 81 -0.34 -8.93 -3.14
C GLN A 81 -1.14 -7.63 -3.06
N ILE A 82 -0.82 -6.71 -3.94
CA ILE A 82 -1.48 -5.41 -3.95
C ILE A 82 -2.25 -5.28 -5.26
N MET A 83 -3.52 -4.94 -5.12
CA MET A 83 -4.40 -4.66 -6.26
C MET A 83 -4.83 -3.21 -6.16
N LEU A 84 -4.59 -2.46 -7.23
CA LEU A 84 -5.07 -1.09 -7.37
C LEU A 84 -6.19 -1.06 -8.40
N GLY A 85 -7.25 -0.39 -8.09
CA GLY A 85 -8.30 -0.13 -9.05
C GLY A 85 -7.74 0.64 -10.22
N ARG A 86 -8.55 0.82 -11.24
CA ARG A 86 -8.12 1.51 -12.45
C ARG A 86 -7.71 2.94 -12.13
N GLY A 87 -6.48 3.28 -12.46
CA GLY A 87 -5.95 4.59 -12.23
C GLY A 87 -4.50 4.65 -12.63
N LYS A 88 -3.93 5.81 -12.53
CA LYS A 88 -2.52 6.02 -12.85
C LYS A 88 -1.72 6.17 -11.57
N PRO A 89 -0.53 5.59 -11.50
CA PRO A 89 0.32 5.73 -10.32
C PRO A 89 0.58 7.20 -9.95
N GLU A 90 0.61 8.09 -10.91
CA GLU A 90 0.85 9.50 -10.68
C GLU A 90 -0.29 10.21 -9.96
N THR A 91 -1.43 9.56 -9.77
CA THR A 91 -2.53 10.13 -8.98
C THR A 91 -2.36 9.89 -7.48
N MET A 92 -1.28 9.22 -7.11
CA MET A 92 -1.00 8.97 -5.70
C MET A 92 -0.67 10.29 -4.99
N GLY A 93 -1.35 10.55 -3.87
CA GLY A 93 -1.08 11.69 -3.02
C GLY A 93 -0.54 11.25 -1.68
N TYR A 94 0.53 11.89 -1.21
CA TYR A 94 1.08 11.62 0.11
C TYR A 94 0.56 12.64 1.11
N ALA A 95 0.28 12.19 2.31
CA ALA A 95 -0.19 13.06 3.38
C ALA A 95 0.91 14.01 3.86
N ASP A 96 2.16 13.66 3.63
CA ASP A 96 3.33 14.42 4.05
C ASP A 96 4.29 14.50 2.88
N GLU A 97 4.58 15.73 2.42
CA GLU A 97 5.48 15.94 1.30
C GLU A 97 6.91 15.45 1.57
N GLU A 98 7.35 15.55 2.81
CA GLU A 98 8.68 15.04 3.16
C GLU A 98 8.75 13.53 2.98
N LEU A 99 7.71 12.83 3.38
CA LEU A 99 7.64 11.39 3.17
C LEU A 99 7.57 11.07 1.68
N TYR A 100 6.87 11.88 0.92
CA TYR A 100 6.83 11.71 -0.53
C TYR A 100 8.22 11.81 -1.13
N LYS A 101 8.97 12.85 -0.75
CA LYS A 101 10.32 13.06 -1.25
C LYS A 101 11.28 11.93 -0.84
N ARG A 102 11.01 11.32 0.31
CA ARG A 102 11.86 10.27 0.87
C ARG A 102 11.46 8.86 0.47
N ARG A 103 10.44 8.72 -0.35
CA ARG A 103 9.95 7.38 -0.71
C ARG A 103 10.98 6.52 -1.45
N GLY A 104 12.04 7.13 -1.93
CA GLY A 104 13.12 6.41 -2.56
C GLY A 104 12.84 6.04 -4.01
N ASP A 105 13.90 5.85 -4.76
CA ASP A 105 13.78 5.60 -6.19
C ASP A 105 13.13 4.25 -6.51
N HIS A 106 13.30 3.28 -5.63
CA HIS A 106 12.71 1.96 -5.86
C HIS A 106 11.17 1.97 -5.79
N LEU A 107 10.60 3.03 -5.22
CA LEU A 107 9.14 3.19 -5.17
C LEU A 107 8.61 4.04 -6.32
N LYS A 108 9.49 4.64 -7.10
CA LYS A 108 9.03 5.38 -8.27
C LYS A 108 8.46 4.36 -9.25
N PRO A 109 7.25 4.61 -9.74
CA PRO A 109 6.80 3.79 -10.84
C PRO A 109 7.79 4.03 -11.95
N ASP A 110 8.59 3.04 -12.24
CA ASP A 110 9.36 3.08 -13.45
C ASP A 110 8.39 3.38 -14.53
N ALA A 111 8.44 4.42 -15.10
CA ALA A 111 7.69 4.72 -16.25
C ALA A 111 6.81 3.56 -16.79
N ALA A 112 6.59 2.61 -16.01
CA ALA A 112 5.75 1.48 -16.37
C ALA A 112 4.38 1.67 -15.79
#